data_ab0c920398a9264e09f965714c0fcef6
#
_entry.id   ab0c920398a9264e09f965714c0fcef6
#
_cell.length_a   1.000
_cell.length_b   1.000
_cell.length_c   1.000
_cell.angle_alpha   90.00
_cell.angle_beta   90.00
_cell.angle_gamma   90.00
#
_symmetry.space_group_name_H-M   'P 1'
#
loop_
_entity.id
_entity.type
_entity.pdbx_description
1 polymer ?
#
loop_
_entity_poly.entity_id
_entity_poly.type
_entity_poly.pdbx_seq_one_letter_code
_entity_poly.pdbx_strand_id
1 'polypeptide(L)'
;ADVDRAAYANVRRIIGYGQIPPKDAVRIEEMVNYFDYDYPAPEEGSVSPLRVSPELAPAPWNPNHLLLRIGLQAKKIDLAKAPPSNIVFLIDVSGSMDEENKLPLLQSSFKMLLGQLRPDDKVAIVTYANGTKVVLPSTSVKDKEKIIKVLDNLYASGGTSGGKGIQLAYEQAQKSFIKNGNNRIILATDGDFN
;
A
#
# COMPACT_ATOMS: atom_id res chain seq x y z
N ALA A 1 2.87 7.59 12.64
CA ALA A 1 3.54 6.29 12.72
C ALA A 1 2.98 5.42 11.63
N ASP A 2 3.83 4.84 10.83
CA ASP A 2 3.44 3.82 9.87
C ASP A 2 3.37 2.50 10.64
N VAL A 3 2.29 1.75 10.46
CA VAL A 3 2.11 0.45 11.09
C VAL A 3 1.90 -0.56 9.99
N ASP A 4 2.91 -1.40 9.79
CA ASP A 4 2.83 -2.51 8.86
C ASP A 4 1.69 -3.46 9.26
N ARG A 5 1.02 -4.04 8.27
CA ARG A 5 -0.10 -4.98 8.46
C ARG A 5 0.13 -6.33 7.77
N ALA A 6 1.29 -6.51 7.13
CA ALA A 6 1.56 -7.66 6.28
C ALA A 6 1.66 -8.98 7.05
N ALA A 7 2.16 -8.96 8.29
CA ALA A 7 2.36 -10.17 9.08
C ALA A 7 1.06 -10.95 9.30
N TYR A 8 -0.07 -10.27 9.56
CA TYR A 8 -1.36 -10.95 9.74
C TYR A 8 -1.81 -11.69 8.48
N ALA A 9 -1.71 -11.05 7.31
CA ALA A 9 -2.06 -11.67 6.04
C ALA A 9 -1.13 -12.85 5.71
N ASN A 10 0.18 -12.70 5.99
CA ASN A 10 1.16 -13.76 5.78
C ASN A 10 0.92 -14.97 6.69
N VAL A 11 0.66 -14.75 7.97
CA VAL A 11 0.32 -15.82 8.93
C VAL A 11 -0.94 -16.56 8.48
N ARG A 12 -1.98 -15.84 8.07
CA ARG A 12 -3.21 -16.47 7.54
C ARG A 12 -2.93 -17.33 6.30
N ARG A 13 -2.08 -16.86 5.40
CA ARG A 13 -1.68 -17.60 4.20
C ARG A 13 -0.97 -18.91 4.58
N ILE A 14 0.00 -18.86 5.50
CA ILE A 14 0.76 -20.04 5.96
C ILE A 14 -0.19 -21.07 6.60
N ILE A 15 -1.10 -20.62 7.47
CA ILE A 15 -2.12 -21.48 8.08
C ILE A 15 -3.06 -22.06 7.02
N GLY A 16 -3.44 -21.28 6.00
CA GLY A 16 -4.27 -21.73 4.89
C GLY A 16 -3.65 -22.87 4.08
N TYR A 17 -2.32 -22.96 4.05
CA TYR A 17 -1.58 -24.09 3.48
C TYR A 17 -1.38 -25.27 4.45
N GLY A 18 -2.01 -25.23 5.63
CA GLY A 18 -1.87 -26.28 6.65
C GLY A 18 -0.52 -26.30 7.37
N GLN A 19 0.23 -25.19 7.28
CA GLN A 19 1.57 -25.07 7.88
C GLN A 19 1.52 -24.25 9.18
N ILE A 20 2.47 -24.53 10.08
CA ILE A 20 2.66 -23.73 11.29
C ILE A 20 3.51 -22.51 10.95
N PRO A 21 3.05 -21.28 11.20
CA PRO A 21 3.85 -20.08 10.95
C PRO A 21 5.16 -20.10 11.78
N PRO A 22 6.31 -19.79 11.17
CA PRO A 22 7.53 -19.61 11.93
C PRO A 22 7.39 -18.43 12.90
N LYS A 23 8.12 -18.45 14.01
CA LYS A 23 8.02 -17.42 15.05
C LYS A 23 8.23 -16.00 14.51
N ASP A 24 9.19 -15.85 13.59
CA ASP A 24 9.54 -14.55 13.01
C ASP A 24 8.46 -13.98 12.06
N ALA A 25 7.53 -14.83 11.59
CA ALA A 25 6.37 -14.36 10.83
C ALA A 25 5.27 -13.76 11.73
N VAL A 26 5.32 -14.00 13.05
CA VAL A 26 4.33 -13.52 14.01
C VAL A 26 4.83 -12.23 14.64
N ARG A 27 4.44 -11.09 14.09
CA ARG A 27 4.76 -9.76 14.61
C ARG A 27 3.56 -9.23 15.36
N ILE A 28 3.65 -9.22 16.70
CA ILE A 28 2.51 -8.90 17.58
C ILE A 28 1.98 -7.50 17.30
N GLU A 29 2.88 -6.53 17.09
CA GLU A 29 2.54 -5.15 16.76
C GLU A 29 1.71 -5.04 15.48
N GLU A 30 2.01 -5.83 14.46
CA GLU A 30 1.25 -5.87 13.21
C GLU A 30 -0.08 -6.60 13.37
N MET A 31 -0.14 -7.66 14.22
CA MET A 31 -1.37 -8.36 14.55
C MET A 31 -2.36 -7.43 15.25
N VAL A 32 -1.90 -6.69 16.28
CA VAL A 32 -2.74 -5.77 17.04
C VAL A 32 -3.25 -4.63 16.16
N ASN A 33 -2.39 -4.08 15.29
CA ASN A 33 -2.74 -2.93 14.47
C ASN A 33 -3.37 -3.29 13.10
N TYR A 34 -3.58 -4.57 12.82
CA TYR A 34 -4.27 -5.03 11.61
C TYR A 34 -5.76 -4.65 11.63
N PHE A 35 -6.39 -4.74 12.80
CA PHE A 35 -7.82 -4.49 12.96
C PHE A 35 -8.12 -3.00 13.09
N ASP A 36 -9.24 -2.57 12.55
CA ASP A 36 -9.74 -1.21 12.73
C ASP A 36 -10.45 -1.12 14.08
N TYR A 37 -10.08 -0.11 14.86
CA TYR A 37 -10.67 0.21 16.15
C TYR A 37 -11.46 1.51 16.03
N ASP A 38 -12.64 1.57 16.64
CA ASP A 38 -13.47 2.79 16.66
C ASP A 38 -13.00 3.75 17.75
N TYR A 39 -11.78 4.26 17.59
CA TYR A 39 -11.26 5.29 18.48
C TYR A 39 -11.84 6.67 18.12
N PRO A 40 -12.24 7.46 19.13
CA PRO A 40 -12.73 8.80 18.88
C PRO A 40 -11.62 9.67 18.26
N ALA A 41 -11.97 10.38 17.19
CA ALA A 41 -11.07 11.34 16.56
C ALA A 41 -10.88 12.58 17.48
N PRO A 42 -9.79 13.37 17.27
CA PRO A 42 -9.68 14.70 17.89
C PRO A 42 -10.90 15.55 17.58
N GLU A 43 -11.34 16.34 18.55
CA GLU A 43 -12.46 17.26 18.39
C GLU A 43 -12.19 18.28 17.27
N GLU A 44 -13.26 18.73 16.62
CA GLU A 44 -13.16 19.76 15.59
C GLU A 44 -12.60 21.05 16.22
N GLY A 45 -11.60 21.66 15.57
CA GLY A 45 -10.90 22.82 16.12
C GLY A 45 -9.77 22.51 17.11
N SER A 46 -9.58 21.25 17.53
CA SER A 46 -8.46 20.87 18.40
C SER A 46 -7.11 21.23 17.77
N VAL A 47 -6.21 21.81 18.58
CA VAL A 47 -4.81 22.08 18.19
C VAL A 47 -4.03 20.77 18.05
N SER A 48 -4.35 19.76 18.87
CA SER A 48 -3.70 18.46 18.82
C SER A 48 -4.11 17.70 17.55
N PRO A 49 -3.16 17.18 16.75
CA PRO A 49 -3.45 16.34 15.61
C PRO A 49 -3.84 14.91 16.01
N LEU A 50 -3.64 14.54 17.28
CA LEU A 50 -3.86 13.19 17.81
C LEU A 50 -4.78 13.23 19.02
N ARG A 51 -5.61 12.18 19.17
CA ARG A 51 -6.31 11.85 20.40
C ARG A 51 -5.76 10.55 20.95
N VAL A 52 -5.52 10.55 22.26
CA VAL A 52 -5.05 9.38 23.03
C VAL A 52 -6.21 8.85 23.85
N SER A 53 -6.47 7.55 23.75
CA SER A 53 -7.54 6.85 24.50
C SER A 53 -6.92 5.71 25.31
N PRO A 54 -6.55 5.94 26.57
CA PRO A 54 -6.04 4.88 27.44
C PRO A 54 -7.20 4.07 28.03
N GLU A 55 -6.98 2.77 28.22
CA GLU A 55 -7.89 1.88 28.92
C GLU A 55 -7.10 0.87 29.73
N LEU A 56 -7.53 0.59 30.94
CA LEU A 56 -6.92 -0.38 31.83
C LEU A 56 -7.91 -1.49 32.18
N ALA A 57 -7.50 -2.75 32.00
CA ALA A 57 -8.32 -3.92 32.31
C ALA A 57 -7.47 -5.03 32.91
N PRO A 58 -8.06 -6.00 33.64
CA PRO A 58 -7.36 -7.21 34.05
C PRO A 58 -6.83 -7.97 32.82
N ALA A 59 -5.61 -8.48 32.90
CA ALA A 59 -5.05 -9.29 31.81
C ALA A 59 -5.77 -10.66 31.74
N PRO A 60 -6.36 -11.05 30.57
CA PRO A 60 -7.14 -12.29 30.47
C PRO A 60 -6.36 -13.58 30.81
N TRP A 61 -5.06 -13.53 30.61
CA TRP A 61 -4.14 -14.67 30.83
C TRP A 61 -3.51 -14.69 32.22
N ASN A 62 -3.63 -13.61 33.01
CA ASN A 62 -3.12 -13.55 34.38
C ASN A 62 -3.88 -12.49 35.18
N PRO A 63 -4.80 -12.90 36.09
CA PRO A 63 -5.64 -11.97 36.84
C PRO A 63 -4.88 -11.07 37.82
N ASN A 64 -3.63 -11.38 38.14
CA ASN A 64 -2.78 -10.56 38.98
C ASN A 64 -2.07 -9.42 38.21
N HIS A 65 -2.23 -9.38 36.89
CA HIS A 65 -1.66 -8.36 36.02
C HIS A 65 -2.76 -7.48 35.41
N LEU A 66 -2.40 -6.25 35.10
CA LEU A 66 -3.23 -5.31 34.39
C LEU A 66 -2.69 -5.13 32.96
N LEU A 67 -3.61 -5.04 32.02
CA LEU A 67 -3.34 -4.72 30.63
C LEU A 67 -3.69 -3.25 30.38
N LEU A 68 -2.70 -2.45 30.00
CA LEU A 68 -2.92 -1.07 29.55
C LEU A 68 -3.00 -1.06 28.03
N ARG A 69 -4.16 -0.64 27.50
CA ARG A 69 -4.33 -0.32 26.08
C ARG A 69 -4.21 1.17 25.85
N ILE A 70 -3.41 1.57 24.89
CA ILE A 70 -3.25 2.98 24.48
C ILE A 70 -3.68 3.08 23.01
N GLY A 71 -4.87 3.65 22.77
CA GLY A 71 -5.37 3.94 21.44
C GLY A 71 -4.91 5.32 20.98
N LEU A 72 -4.39 5.42 19.74
CA LEU A 72 -4.00 6.67 19.10
C LEU A 72 -4.83 6.87 17.84
N GLN A 73 -5.59 7.98 17.79
CA GLN A 73 -6.37 8.35 16.60
C GLN A 73 -5.94 9.73 16.10
N ALA A 74 -5.50 9.77 14.85
CA ALA A 74 -5.22 11.04 14.17
C ALA A 74 -6.51 11.68 13.64
N LYS A 75 -6.45 12.98 13.34
CA LYS A 75 -7.51 13.67 12.59
C LYS A 75 -7.77 12.94 11.28
N LYS A 76 -9.05 12.67 10.98
CA LYS A 76 -9.45 12.11 9.70
C LYS A 76 -9.25 13.16 8.61
N ILE A 77 -8.59 12.76 7.52
CA ILE A 77 -8.42 13.62 6.35
C ILE A 77 -9.71 13.58 5.53
N ASP A 78 -10.27 14.75 5.24
CA ASP A 78 -11.36 14.88 4.28
C ASP A 78 -10.80 14.69 2.86
N LEU A 79 -11.03 13.51 2.29
CA LEU A 79 -10.53 13.18 0.95
C LEU A 79 -11.10 14.09 -0.13
N ALA A 80 -12.26 14.70 0.07
CA ALA A 80 -12.83 15.65 -0.88
C ALA A 80 -12.00 16.95 -0.97
N LYS A 81 -11.34 17.32 0.14
CA LYS A 81 -10.46 18.51 0.23
C LYS A 81 -8.98 18.18 0.03
N ALA A 82 -8.63 16.91 -0.11
CA ALA A 82 -7.25 16.52 -0.34
C ALA A 82 -6.74 17.06 -1.69
N PRO A 83 -5.47 17.48 -1.79
CA PRO A 83 -4.91 17.91 -3.06
C PRO A 83 -4.89 16.77 -4.08
N PRO A 84 -4.87 17.06 -5.40
CA PRO A 84 -4.82 16.03 -6.41
C PRO A 84 -3.53 15.21 -6.33
N SER A 85 -3.61 13.95 -6.71
CA SER A 85 -2.51 12.99 -6.63
C SER A 85 -1.90 12.74 -8.02
N ASN A 86 -0.57 12.63 -8.05
CA ASN A 86 0.22 12.11 -9.15
C ASN A 86 0.90 10.83 -8.69
N ILE A 87 0.40 9.69 -9.13
CA ILE A 87 0.83 8.38 -8.69
C ILE A 87 1.58 7.68 -9.83
N VAL A 88 2.79 7.24 -9.57
CA VAL A 88 3.56 6.41 -10.48
C VAL A 88 3.69 5.01 -9.88
N PHE A 89 3.12 4.02 -10.54
CA PHE A 89 3.33 2.61 -10.19
C PHE A 89 4.61 2.13 -10.86
N LEU A 90 5.55 1.66 -10.05
CA LEU A 90 6.74 0.94 -10.51
C LEU A 90 6.53 -0.54 -10.19
N ILE A 91 6.27 -1.33 -11.23
CA ILE A 91 5.81 -2.70 -11.10
C ILE A 91 6.89 -3.66 -11.58
N ASP A 92 7.23 -4.61 -10.72
CA ASP A 92 7.96 -5.80 -11.08
C ASP A 92 7.10 -6.70 -11.98
N VAL A 93 7.63 -7.04 -13.14
CA VAL A 93 7.02 -8.02 -14.05
C VAL A 93 8.00 -9.13 -14.41
N SER A 94 8.99 -9.40 -13.52
CA SER A 94 9.89 -10.54 -13.66
C SER A 94 9.14 -11.87 -13.57
N GLY A 95 9.77 -12.96 -14.03
CA GLY A 95 9.14 -14.28 -14.09
C GLY A 95 8.65 -14.81 -12.75
N SER A 96 9.31 -14.42 -11.64
CA SER A 96 8.90 -14.79 -10.28
C SER A 96 7.54 -14.18 -9.87
N MET A 97 7.08 -13.13 -10.55
CA MET A 97 5.79 -12.46 -10.29
C MET A 97 4.56 -13.18 -10.88
N ASP A 98 4.72 -14.35 -11.55
CA ASP A 98 3.64 -15.06 -12.24
C ASP A 98 2.65 -15.81 -11.31
N GLU A 99 2.94 -15.87 -10.01
CA GLU A 99 2.06 -16.53 -9.05
C GLU A 99 0.78 -15.71 -8.79
N GLU A 100 -0.36 -16.39 -8.52
CA GLU A 100 -1.68 -15.77 -8.30
C GLU A 100 -1.68 -14.69 -7.20
N ASN A 101 -0.85 -14.88 -6.17
CA ASN A 101 -0.70 -13.96 -5.05
C ASN A 101 0.31 -12.83 -5.30
N LYS A 102 0.84 -12.68 -6.50
CA LYS A 102 1.80 -11.65 -6.91
C LYS A 102 1.21 -10.72 -7.97
N LEU A 103 1.63 -10.80 -9.23
CA LEU A 103 1.15 -9.87 -10.27
C LEU A 103 -0.37 -9.88 -10.47
N PRO A 104 -1.05 -11.03 -10.52
CA PRO A 104 -2.51 -11.06 -10.65
C PRO A 104 -3.24 -10.39 -9.47
N LEU A 105 -2.77 -10.61 -8.24
CA LEU A 105 -3.31 -9.94 -7.05
C LEU A 105 -3.05 -8.43 -7.10
N LEU A 106 -1.86 -8.02 -7.54
CA LEU A 106 -1.47 -6.63 -7.70
C LEU A 106 -2.36 -5.90 -8.72
N GLN A 107 -2.61 -6.52 -9.89
CA GLN A 107 -3.52 -5.99 -10.90
C GLN A 107 -4.92 -5.75 -10.33
N SER A 108 -5.44 -6.71 -9.58
CA SER A 108 -6.74 -6.60 -8.91
C SER A 108 -6.76 -5.47 -7.87
N SER A 109 -5.72 -5.37 -7.06
CA SER A 109 -5.57 -4.33 -6.03
C SER A 109 -5.48 -2.93 -6.63
N PHE A 110 -4.75 -2.77 -7.74
CA PHE A 110 -4.64 -1.48 -8.42
C PHE A 110 -5.96 -1.05 -9.09
N LYS A 111 -6.75 -1.99 -9.61
CA LYS A 111 -8.11 -1.68 -10.09
C LYS A 111 -9.02 -1.19 -8.95
N MET A 112 -8.92 -1.81 -7.77
CA MET A 112 -9.66 -1.33 -6.59
C MET A 112 -9.21 0.08 -6.19
N LEU A 113 -7.90 0.34 -6.16
CA LEU A 113 -7.36 1.67 -5.88
C LEU A 113 -7.86 2.72 -6.88
N LEU A 114 -7.88 2.40 -8.18
CA LEU A 114 -8.42 3.28 -9.22
C LEU A 114 -9.89 3.65 -8.96
N GLY A 115 -10.64 2.77 -8.29
CA GLY A 115 -12.01 3.06 -7.86
C GLY A 115 -12.11 4.16 -6.81
N GLN A 116 -11.06 4.37 -6.02
CA GLN A 116 -10.98 5.37 -4.96
C GLN A 116 -10.35 6.69 -5.41
N LEU A 117 -9.67 6.70 -6.56
CA LEU A 117 -9.04 7.89 -7.09
C LEU A 117 -10.06 8.83 -7.74
N ARG A 118 -9.76 10.12 -7.70
CA ARG A 118 -10.61 11.19 -8.24
C ARG A 118 -10.28 11.47 -9.71
N PRO A 119 -11.19 12.09 -10.46
CA PRO A 119 -10.97 12.45 -11.87
C PRO A 119 -9.72 13.33 -12.10
N ASP A 120 -9.34 14.16 -11.12
CA ASP A 120 -8.19 15.07 -11.22
C ASP A 120 -6.85 14.42 -10.83
N ASP A 121 -6.90 13.20 -10.30
CA ASP A 121 -5.71 12.42 -10.03
C ASP A 121 -5.12 11.88 -11.34
N LYS A 122 -3.80 11.62 -11.33
CA LYS A 122 -3.05 11.09 -12.48
C LYS A 122 -2.33 9.81 -12.09
N VAL A 123 -2.26 8.90 -13.03
CA VAL A 123 -1.56 7.61 -12.89
C VAL A 123 -0.59 7.41 -14.05
N ALA A 124 0.63 7.01 -13.74
CA ALA A 124 1.59 6.46 -14.69
C ALA A 124 2.01 5.05 -14.27
N ILE A 125 2.40 4.21 -15.21
CA ILE A 125 2.87 2.86 -14.95
C ILE A 125 4.22 2.65 -15.63
N VAL A 126 5.21 2.29 -14.81
CA VAL A 126 6.54 1.88 -15.22
C VAL A 126 6.71 0.42 -14.83
N THR A 127 7.21 -0.40 -15.74
CA THR A 127 7.52 -1.80 -15.45
C THR A 127 9.02 -2.05 -15.53
N TYR A 128 9.50 -3.03 -14.78
CA TYR A 128 10.86 -3.55 -14.90
C TYR A 128 10.89 -5.08 -14.84
N ALA A 129 11.82 -5.66 -15.59
CA ALA A 129 12.18 -7.08 -15.62
C ALA A 129 13.59 -7.20 -16.23
N ASN A 130 13.76 -7.76 -17.42
CA ASN A 130 15.03 -7.68 -18.19
C ASN A 130 15.37 -6.27 -18.66
N GLY A 131 14.43 -5.33 -18.58
CA GLY A 131 14.57 -3.94 -18.94
C GLY A 131 13.46 -3.11 -18.29
N THR A 132 13.54 -1.78 -18.48
CA THR A 132 12.56 -0.85 -17.92
C THR A 132 11.76 -0.16 -19.01
N LYS A 133 10.46 0.03 -18.78
CA LYS A 133 9.56 0.62 -19.78
C LYS A 133 8.47 1.44 -19.12
N VAL A 134 8.15 2.60 -19.69
CA VAL A 134 6.90 3.32 -19.40
C VAL A 134 5.80 2.67 -20.23
N VAL A 135 4.95 1.87 -19.59
CA VAL A 135 3.82 1.19 -20.26
C VAL A 135 2.58 2.06 -20.29
N LEU A 136 2.48 2.99 -19.34
CA LEU A 136 1.46 4.03 -19.33
C LEU A 136 2.11 5.36 -18.92
N PRO A 137 2.21 6.36 -19.82
CA PRO A 137 2.59 7.71 -19.41
C PRO A 137 1.50 8.31 -18.52
N SER A 138 1.82 9.40 -17.81
CA SER A 138 0.88 10.07 -16.92
C SER A 138 -0.48 10.30 -17.61
N THR A 139 -1.49 9.64 -17.09
CA THR A 139 -2.86 9.61 -17.64
C THR A 139 -3.83 10.02 -16.54
N SER A 140 -4.77 10.90 -16.86
CA SER A 140 -5.85 11.29 -15.95
C SER A 140 -6.73 10.11 -15.59
N VAL A 141 -7.17 10.04 -14.34
CA VAL A 141 -8.11 9.00 -13.87
C VAL A 141 -9.48 9.12 -14.54
N LYS A 142 -9.78 10.21 -15.26
CA LYS A 142 -10.93 10.28 -16.17
C LYS A 142 -10.91 9.18 -17.23
N ASP A 143 -9.73 8.75 -17.66
CA ASP A 143 -9.52 7.71 -18.66
C ASP A 143 -9.28 6.33 -17.99
N LYS A 144 -10.08 5.98 -16.97
CA LYS A 144 -9.95 4.71 -16.21
C LYS A 144 -9.81 3.47 -17.08
N GLU A 145 -10.61 3.38 -18.13
CA GLU A 145 -10.60 2.23 -19.05
C GLU A 145 -9.24 2.03 -19.69
N LYS A 146 -8.58 3.12 -20.09
CA LYS A 146 -7.22 3.07 -20.64
C LYS A 146 -6.22 2.54 -19.63
N ILE A 147 -6.32 3.00 -18.37
CA ILE A 147 -5.44 2.57 -17.29
C ILE A 147 -5.66 1.08 -17.00
N ILE A 148 -6.92 0.65 -16.86
CA ILE A 148 -7.30 -0.74 -16.61
C ILE A 148 -6.80 -1.64 -17.74
N LYS A 149 -6.99 -1.24 -19.01
CA LYS A 149 -6.51 -2.01 -20.15
C LYS A 149 -5.00 -2.24 -20.12
N VAL A 150 -4.21 -1.25 -19.68
CA VAL A 150 -2.77 -1.42 -19.55
C VAL A 150 -2.45 -2.39 -18.40
N LEU A 151 -3.12 -2.26 -17.26
CA LEU A 151 -2.94 -3.18 -16.13
C LEU A 151 -3.27 -4.61 -16.52
N ASP A 152 -4.38 -4.85 -17.24
CA ASP A 152 -4.80 -6.18 -17.68
C ASP A 152 -3.83 -6.87 -18.65
N ASN A 153 -3.07 -6.07 -19.40
CA ASN A 153 -2.08 -6.57 -20.35
C ASN A 153 -0.68 -6.75 -19.75
N LEU A 154 -0.49 -6.51 -18.46
CA LEU A 154 0.76 -6.85 -17.79
C LEU A 154 0.86 -8.36 -17.62
N TYR A 155 2.02 -8.90 -17.93
CA TYR A 155 2.35 -10.30 -17.73
C TYR A 155 3.77 -10.44 -17.18
N ALA A 156 3.99 -11.44 -16.35
CA ALA A 156 5.28 -11.72 -15.74
C ALA A 156 6.18 -12.47 -16.72
N SER A 157 7.42 -12.01 -16.90
CA SER A 157 8.43 -12.69 -17.72
C SER A 157 9.84 -12.15 -17.47
N GLY A 158 10.84 -12.97 -17.73
CA GLY A 158 12.25 -12.58 -17.73
C GLY A 158 12.87 -12.47 -16.35
N GLY A 159 14.04 -11.82 -16.28
CA GLY A 159 14.81 -11.61 -15.07
C GLY A 159 14.44 -10.33 -14.32
N THR A 160 15.21 -9.98 -13.30
CA THR A 160 14.95 -8.80 -12.44
C THR A 160 16.10 -7.80 -12.56
N SER A 161 15.82 -6.58 -12.99
CA SER A 161 16.78 -5.47 -13.11
C SER A 161 16.11 -4.16 -12.72
N GLY A 162 16.03 -3.90 -11.40
CA GLY A 162 15.18 -2.84 -10.82
C GLY A 162 15.78 -1.43 -10.80
N GLY A 163 17.12 -1.28 -10.75
CA GLY A 163 17.75 0.01 -10.51
C GLY A 163 17.37 1.12 -11.51
N LYS A 164 17.34 0.82 -12.80
CA LYS A 164 16.91 1.77 -13.85
C LYS A 164 15.40 2.05 -13.77
N GLY A 165 14.61 1.13 -13.21
CA GLY A 165 13.18 1.30 -13.00
C GLY A 165 12.87 2.46 -12.06
N ILE A 166 13.58 2.54 -10.94
CA ILE A 166 13.44 3.64 -9.98
C ILE A 166 13.70 4.99 -10.66
N GLN A 167 14.82 5.10 -11.37
CA GLN A 167 15.17 6.34 -12.07
C GLN A 167 14.07 6.76 -13.05
N LEU A 168 13.59 5.82 -13.87
CA LEU A 168 12.54 6.09 -14.85
C LEU A 168 11.21 6.47 -14.19
N ALA A 169 10.88 5.86 -13.04
CA ALA A 169 9.69 6.22 -12.26
C ALA A 169 9.79 7.64 -11.71
N TYR A 170 10.94 8.06 -11.19
CA TYR A 170 11.16 9.44 -10.76
C TYR A 170 11.06 10.42 -11.92
N GLU A 171 11.62 10.10 -13.09
CA GLU A 171 11.47 10.94 -14.29
C GLU A 171 9.99 11.12 -14.68
N GLN A 172 9.19 10.04 -14.61
CA GLN A 172 7.76 10.14 -14.88
C GLN A 172 7.03 10.97 -13.81
N ALA A 173 7.39 10.81 -12.54
CA ALA A 173 6.81 11.60 -11.46
C ALA A 173 7.12 13.10 -11.62
N GLN A 174 8.34 13.45 -12.03
CA GLN A 174 8.74 14.82 -12.27
C GLN A 174 8.03 15.45 -13.49
N LYS A 175 7.88 14.70 -14.59
CA LYS A 175 7.20 15.18 -15.81
C LYS A 175 5.77 15.61 -15.56
N SER A 176 5.09 14.97 -14.61
CA SER A 176 3.69 15.24 -14.26
C SER A 176 3.51 15.79 -12.85
N PHE A 177 4.58 16.33 -12.28
CA PHE A 177 4.58 16.85 -10.91
C PHE A 177 3.49 17.89 -10.69
N ILE A 178 2.72 17.69 -9.64
CA ILE A 178 1.65 18.60 -9.23
C ILE A 178 2.17 19.43 -8.05
N LYS A 179 2.38 20.72 -8.28
CA LYS A 179 2.77 21.66 -7.20
C LYS A 179 1.64 21.69 -6.16
N ASN A 180 2.00 21.51 -4.89
CA ASN A 180 1.05 21.38 -3.78
C ASN A 180 0.13 20.15 -3.88
N GLY A 181 0.42 19.19 -4.76
CA GLY A 181 -0.27 17.92 -4.89
C GLY A 181 0.43 16.82 -4.11
N ASN A 182 -0.21 15.65 -4.09
CA ASN A 182 0.36 14.43 -3.51
C ASN A 182 1.10 13.65 -4.62
N ASN A 183 2.43 13.76 -4.68
CA ASN A 183 3.24 13.06 -5.67
C ASN A 183 3.86 11.82 -5.03
N ARG A 184 3.56 10.63 -5.54
CA ARG A 184 3.99 9.35 -4.97
C ARG A 184 4.46 8.38 -6.05
N ILE A 185 5.49 7.61 -5.71
CA ILE A 185 5.89 6.41 -6.44
C ILE A 185 5.56 5.22 -5.54
N ILE A 186 4.86 4.25 -6.09
CA ILE A 186 4.48 3.01 -5.41
C ILE A 186 5.25 1.88 -6.10
N LEU A 187 6.24 1.34 -5.38
CA LEU A 187 7.00 0.17 -5.83
C LEU A 187 6.25 -1.09 -5.42
N ALA A 188 6.08 -1.99 -6.38
CA ALA A 188 5.51 -3.31 -6.17
C ALA A 188 6.48 -4.38 -6.69
N THR A 189 6.97 -5.22 -5.78
CA THR A 189 7.98 -6.26 -6.02
C THR A 189 7.72 -7.42 -5.07
N ASP A 190 8.20 -8.61 -5.40
CA ASP A 190 8.20 -9.76 -4.48
C ASP A 190 9.45 -9.83 -3.57
N GLY A 191 10.28 -8.78 -3.63
CA GLY A 191 11.45 -8.61 -2.76
C GLY A 191 12.80 -8.82 -3.48
N ASP A 192 12.80 -9.38 -4.68
CA ASP A 192 14.02 -9.47 -5.49
C ASP A 192 14.19 -8.18 -6.30
N PHE A 193 15.25 -7.44 -5.99
CA PHE A 193 15.52 -6.13 -6.59
C PHE A 193 17.01 -5.99 -6.91
N ASN A 194 17.46 -6.60 -8.01
CA ASN A 194 18.86 -6.60 -8.47
C ASN A 194 19.15 -5.47 -9.47
#